data_fb419bb47bcfd8fc46ed5a2883bd7f08
#
_entry.id   fb419bb47bcfd8fc46ed5a2883bd7f08
#
_cell.length_a   1.000
_cell.length_b   1.000
_cell.length_c   1.000
_cell.angle_alpha   90.00
_cell.angle_beta   90.00
_cell.angle_gamma   90.00
#
_symmetry.space_group_name_H-M   'P 1'
#
loop_
_entity.id
_entity.type
_entity.pdbx_description
1 polymer ?
#
loop_
_entity_poly.entity_id
_entity_poly.type
_entity_poly.pdbx_seq_one_letter_code
_entity_poly.pdbx_strand_id
1 'polypeptide(L)'
;ALEFLAARWPLVALSNGTADVNVVGLGRFFHASISAHRVGVAKPDPRIFALAAEAAGVPAANVLHVGDDALLDARGAMDAGMHAVWLNRAGVDWTHGGASPSVTVASLAQLCQGLAEG
;
A
#
# COMPACT_ATOMS: atom_id res chain seq x y z
N ALA A 1 4.71 8.37 11.36
CA ALA A 1 4.93 7.87 9.98
C ALA A 1 3.90 8.44 9.00
N LEU A 2 2.63 8.39 9.32
CA LEU A 2 1.58 8.92 8.42
C LEU A 2 1.73 10.42 8.20
N GLU A 3 2.06 11.18 9.23
CA GLU A 3 2.28 12.62 9.11
C GLU A 3 3.44 12.94 8.16
N PHE A 4 4.56 12.20 8.28
CA PHE A 4 5.71 12.34 7.39
C PHE A 4 5.33 12.06 5.94
N LEU A 5 4.61 10.97 5.69
CA LEU A 5 4.23 10.53 4.35
C LEU A 5 3.19 11.48 3.74
N ALA A 6 2.18 11.86 4.50
CA ALA A 6 1.10 12.74 4.02
C ALA A 6 1.60 14.14 3.66
N ALA A 7 2.66 14.62 4.32
CA ALA A 7 3.26 15.91 4.01
C ALA A 7 4.00 15.91 2.66
N ARG A 8 4.32 14.74 2.11
CA ARG A 8 5.14 14.61 0.91
C ARG A 8 4.41 14.01 -0.28
N TRP A 9 3.44 13.14 -0.05
CA TRP A 9 2.72 12.43 -1.11
C TRP A 9 1.23 12.34 -0.80
N PRO A 10 0.36 12.26 -1.82
CA PRO A 10 -1.03 11.90 -1.61
C PRO A 10 -1.10 10.44 -1.16
N LEU A 11 -1.76 10.20 -0.03
CA LEU A 11 -1.94 8.86 0.51
C LEU A 11 -3.34 8.35 0.19
N VAL A 12 -3.43 7.09 -0.25
CA VAL A 12 -4.68 6.39 -0.45
C VAL A 12 -4.70 5.17 0.45
N ALA A 13 -5.73 5.05 1.27
CA ALA A 13 -5.92 3.86 2.10
C ALA A 13 -6.63 2.79 1.28
N LEU A 14 -6.12 1.55 1.32
CA LEU A 14 -6.66 0.42 0.59
C LEU A 14 -6.87 -0.75 1.55
N SER A 15 -8.11 -1.17 1.73
CA SER A 15 -8.50 -2.18 2.71
C SER A 15 -9.37 -3.27 2.10
N ASN A 16 -9.12 -4.52 2.48
CA ASN A 16 -10.00 -5.64 2.15
C ASN A 16 -11.21 -5.73 3.09
N GLY A 17 -11.17 -5.05 4.23
CA GLY A 17 -12.25 -5.04 5.19
C GLY A 17 -13.25 -3.92 4.95
N THR A 18 -14.00 -3.62 6.00
CA THR A 18 -14.97 -2.53 6.03
C THR A 18 -14.45 -1.30 6.77
N ALA A 19 -13.18 -1.33 7.20
CA ALA A 19 -12.58 -0.24 7.97
C ALA A 19 -12.58 1.06 7.16
N ASP A 20 -13.08 2.12 7.80
CA ASP A 20 -13.07 3.46 7.23
C ASP A 20 -12.08 4.30 8.05
N VAL A 21 -11.09 4.86 7.38
CA VAL A 21 -10.04 5.66 8.04
C VAL A 21 -10.60 6.89 8.76
N ASN A 22 -11.73 7.42 8.31
CA ASN A 22 -12.39 8.54 8.98
C ASN A 22 -13.00 8.12 10.33
N VAL A 23 -13.55 6.90 10.39
CA VAL A 23 -14.12 6.35 11.63
C VAL A 23 -13.04 6.13 12.69
N VAL A 24 -11.86 5.66 12.28
CA VAL A 24 -10.75 5.42 13.22
C VAL A 24 -9.90 6.67 13.47
N GLY A 25 -10.30 7.83 12.95
CA GLY A 25 -9.64 9.11 13.22
C GLY A 25 -8.38 9.38 12.41
N LEU A 26 -8.12 8.63 11.35
CA LEU A 26 -6.93 8.78 10.51
C LEU A 26 -7.21 9.49 9.18
N GLY A 27 -8.45 9.89 8.94
CA GLY A 27 -8.88 10.47 7.66
C GLY A 27 -8.08 11.67 7.19
N ARG A 28 -7.59 12.47 8.13
CA ARG A 28 -6.81 13.68 7.82
C ARG A 28 -5.50 13.40 7.07
N PHE A 29 -4.98 12.16 7.17
CA PHE A 29 -3.73 11.77 6.50
C PHE A 29 -3.97 11.25 5.08
N PHE A 30 -5.20 10.92 4.71
CA PHE A 30 -5.48 10.24 3.46
C PHE A 30 -6.25 11.13 2.50
N HIS A 31 -5.76 11.17 1.26
CA HIS A 31 -6.43 11.84 0.14
C HIS A 31 -7.72 11.11 -0.25
N ALA A 32 -7.71 9.77 -0.19
CA ALA A 32 -8.85 8.92 -0.50
C ALA A 32 -8.75 7.60 0.25
N SER A 33 -9.87 6.89 0.35
CA SER A 33 -9.95 5.58 0.97
C SER A 33 -10.76 4.65 0.08
N ILE A 34 -10.20 3.46 -0.21
CA ILE A 34 -10.82 2.43 -1.02
C ILE A 34 -10.98 1.18 -0.18
N SER A 35 -12.20 0.67 -0.11
CA SER A 35 -12.56 -0.51 0.66
C SER A 35 -13.16 -1.55 -0.28
N ALA A 36 -12.74 -2.81 -0.14
CA ALA A 36 -13.29 -3.93 -0.91
C ALA A 36 -14.80 -4.04 -0.74
N HIS A 37 -15.30 -3.74 0.45
CA HIS A 37 -16.73 -3.77 0.74
C HIS A 37 -17.52 -2.79 -0.16
N ARG A 38 -16.97 -1.60 -0.42
CA ARG A 38 -17.61 -0.58 -1.25
C ARG A 38 -17.49 -0.85 -2.75
N VAL A 39 -16.31 -1.29 -3.20
CA VAL A 39 -16.03 -1.37 -4.64
C VAL A 39 -16.31 -2.75 -5.22
N GLY A 40 -16.54 -3.77 -4.39
CA GLY A 40 -16.92 -5.10 -4.84
C GLY A 40 -15.78 -5.97 -5.34
N VAL A 41 -14.54 -5.54 -5.19
CA VAL A 41 -13.33 -6.33 -5.50
C VAL A 41 -12.35 -6.18 -4.36
N ALA A 42 -11.52 -7.19 -4.11
CA ALA A 42 -10.60 -7.24 -3.00
C ALA A 42 -9.18 -7.55 -3.46
N LYS A 43 -8.17 -7.12 -2.68
CA LYS A 43 -6.79 -7.55 -2.92
C LYS A 43 -6.71 -9.07 -2.90
N PRO A 44 -5.98 -9.73 -3.79
CA PRO A 44 -5.03 -9.16 -4.73
C PRO A 44 -5.59 -8.90 -6.13
N ASP A 45 -6.91 -8.75 -6.30
CA ASP A 45 -7.50 -8.47 -7.61
C ASP A 45 -6.91 -7.17 -8.17
N PRO A 46 -6.35 -7.17 -9.41
CA PRO A 46 -5.70 -5.98 -9.96
C PRO A 46 -6.64 -4.77 -10.12
N ARG A 47 -7.95 -5.00 -10.18
CA ARG A 47 -8.92 -3.91 -10.31
C ARG A 47 -8.95 -3.00 -9.09
N ILE A 48 -8.74 -3.54 -7.87
CA ILE A 48 -8.71 -2.70 -6.67
C ILE A 48 -7.47 -1.81 -6.65
N PHE A 49 -6.34 -2.31 -7.14
CA PHE A 49 -5.12 -1.51 -7.27
C PHE A 49 -5.26 -0.43 -8.34
N ALA A 50 -5.95 -0.73 -9.44
CA ALA A 50 -6.24 0.26 -10.48
C ALA A 50 -7.10 1.41 -9.94
N LEU A 51 -8.10 1.09 -9.12
CA LEU A 51 -8.93 2.11 -8.47
C LEU A 51 -8.09 2.98 -7.51
N ALA A 52 -7.14 2.37 -6.80
CA ALA A 52 -6.25 3.12 -5.91
C ALA A 52 -5.35 4.09 -6.70
N ALA A 53 -4.80 3.67 -7.82
CA ALA A 53 -3.99 4.52 -8.69
C ALA A 53 -4.81 5.68 -9.26
N GLU A 54 -6.04 5.41 -9.68
CA GLU A 54 -6.96 6.43 -10.17
C GLU A 54 -7.27 7.46 -9.07
N ALA A 55 -7.52 6.99 -7.85
CA ALA A 55 -7.77 7.87 -6.71
C ALA A 55 -6.56 8.73 -6.37
N ALA A 56 -5.35 8.22 -6.55
CA ALA A 56 -4.11 8.98 -6.37
C ALA A 56 -3.81 9.93 -7.54
N GLY A 57 -4.46 9.74 -8.68
CA GLY A 57 -4.28 10.57 -9.86
C GLY A 57 -2.99 10.32 -10.62
N VAL A 58 -2.40 9.12 -10.51
CA VAL A 58 -1.14 8.77 -11.17
C VAL A 58 -1.24 7.37 -11.79
N PRO A 59 -0.39 7.06 -12.80
CA PRO A 59 -0.32 5.69 -13.35
C PRO A 59 0.16 4.70 -12.30
N ALA A 60 -0.21 3.42 -12.45
CA ALA A 60 0.21 2.36 -11.51
C ALA A 60 1.72 2.32 -11.33
N ALA A 61 2.50 2.52 -12.39
CA ALA A 61 3.97 2.51 -12.33
C ALA A 61 4.55 3.60 -11.40
N ASN A 62 3.77 4.62 -11.06
CA ASN A 62 4.17 5.70 -10.16
C ASN A 62 3.60 5.55 -8.76
N VAL A 63 2.95 4.43 -8.46
CA VAL A 63 2.41 4.14 -7.13
C VAL A 63 3.37 3.25 -6.36
N LEU A 64 3.61 3.60 -5.11
CA LEU A 64 4.29 2.76 -4.15
C LEU A 64 3.24 2.21 -3.18
N HIS A 65 2.97 0.91 -3.26
CA HIS A 65 2.04 0.25 -2.36
C HIS A 65 2.79 -0.34 -1.18
N VAL A 66 2.33 -0.01 0.02
CA VAL A 66 2.92 -0.48 1.28
C VAL A 66 1.90 -1.36 2.00
N GLY A 67 2.29 -2.58 2.33
CA GLY A 67 1.41 -3.48 3.07
C GLY A 67 2.16 -4.62 3.71
N ASP A 68 1.49 -5.30 4.65
CA ASP A 68 2.10 -6.36 5.47
C ASP A 68 1.85 -7.77 4.94
N ASP A 69 0.85 -7.97 4.11
CA ASP A 69 0.56 -9.29 3.56
C ASP A 69 1.37 -9.53 2.29
N ALA A 70 2.21 -10.58 2.31
CA ALA A 70 3.10 -10.88 1.18
C ALA A 70 2.32 -11.14 -0.12
N LEU A 71 1.21 -11.87 -0.05
CA LEU A 71 0.43 -12.22 -1.23
C LEU A 71 -0.55 -11.11 -1.61
N LEU A 72 -1.36 -10.64 -0.65
CA LEU A 72 -2.41 -9.67 -0.93
C LEU A 72 -1.85 -8.30 -1.29
N ASP A 73 -0.82 -7.86 -0.59
CA ASP A 73 -0.25 -6.52 -0.77
C ASP A 73 0.94 -6.51 -1.72
N ALA A 74 2.03 -7.19 -1.36
CA ALA A 74 3.26 -7.08 -2.13
C ALA A 74 3.14 -7.72 -3.52
N ARG A 75 2.75 -8.98 -3.58
CA ARG A 75 2.57 -9.69 -4.86
C ARG A 75 1.44 -9.07 -5.67
N GLY A 76 0.32 -8.76 -5.02
CA GLY A 76 -0.82 -8.15 -5.69
C GLY A 76 -0.48 -6.82 -6.34
N ALA A 77 0.24 -5.96 -5.63
CA ALA A 77 0.66 -4.67 -6.17
C ALA A 77 1.63 -4.82 -7.34
N MET A 78 2.62 -5.71 -7.22
CA MET A 78 3.57 -5.97 -8.31
C MET A 78 2.87 -6.51 -9.56
N ASP A 79 1.92 -7.41 -9.39
CA ASP A 79 1.13 -7.96 -10.51
C ASP A 79 0.24 -6.90 -11.16
N ALA A 80 -0.11 -5.86 -10.42
CA ALA A 80 -0.88 -4.71 -10.94
C ALA A 80 0.00 -3.63 -11.57
N GLY A 81 1.31 -3.82 -11.63
CA GLY A 81 2.25 -2.88 -12.23
C GLY A 81 2.74 -1.78 -11.29
N MET A 82 2.47 -1.90 -10.00
CA MET A 82 2.95 -0.97 -8.98
C MET A 82 4.30 -1.39 -8.40
N HIS A 83 4.97 -0.45 -7.76
CA HIS A 83 6.09 -0.76 -6.86
C HIS A 83 5.52 -1.19 -5.51
N ALA A 84 6.17 -2.14 -4.85
CA ALA A 84 5.71 -2.64 -3.57
C ALA A 84 6.79 -2.52 -2.50
N VAL A 85 6.36 -2.09 -1.31
CA VAL A 85 7.13 -2.21 -0.07
C VAL A 85 6.43 -3.26 0.79
N TRP A 86 7.15 -4.33 1.11
CA TRP A 86 6.64 -5.35 2.00
C TRP A 86 6.99 -4.97 3.44
N LEU A 87 5.96 -4.71 4.23
CA LEU A 87 6.10 -4.41 5.65
C LEU A 87 6.13 -5.74 6.42
N ASN A 88 7.34 -6.29 6.56
CA ASN A 88 7.58 -7.64 7.07
C ASN A 88 8.02 -7.59 8.54
N ARG A 89 7.07 -7.37 9.44
CA ARG A 89 7.35 -7.23 10.87
C ARG A 89 7.88 -8.50 11.51
N ALA A 90 7.45 -9.67 11.01
CA ALA A 90 7.84 -10.98 11.54
C ALA A 90 9.18 -11.48 11.02
N GLY A 91 9.75 -10.85 10.00
CA GLY A 91 11.03 -11.27 9.43
C GLY A 91 10.98 -12.60 8.69
N VAL A 92 9.84 -12.93 8.06
CA VAL A 92 9.68 -14.19 7.33
C VAL A 92 10.30 -14.11 5.93
N ASP A 93 10.62 -15.27 5.36
CA ASP A 93 11.19 -15.34 4.02
C ASP A 93 10.13 -15.12 2.93
N TRP A 94 10.56 -14.60 1.78
CA TRP A 94 9.70 -14.49 0.61
C TRP A 94 9.55 -15.86 -0.04
N THR A 95 8.32 -16.39 -0.08
CA THR A 95 8.03 -17.74 -0.59
C THR A 95 7.01 -17.76 -1.74
N HIS A 96 6.70 -16.61 -2.32
CA HIS A 96 5.62 -16.49 -3.31
C HIS A 96 6.10 -16.50 -4.76
N GLY A 97 7.33 -16.95 -5.01
CA GLY A 97 7.89 -17.09 -6.35
C GLY A 97 8.02 -15.77 -7.10
N GLY A 98 8.55 -15.84 -8.32
CA GLY A 98 8.74 -14.63 -9.12
C GLY A 98 9.68 -13.63 -8.49
N ALA A 99 9.55 -12.36 -8.88
CA ALA A 99 10.34 -11.29 -8.30
C ALA A 99 9.87 -11.00 -6.87
N SER A 100 10.81 -10.76 -5.96
CA SER A 100 10.50 -10.25 -4.62
C SER A 100 10.25 -8.74 -4.67
N PRO A 101 9.61 -8.16 -3.65
CA PRO A 101 9.41 -6.70 -3.60
C PRO A 101 10.72 -5.94 -3.66
N SER A 102 10.70 -4.74 -4.25
CA SER A 102 11.89 -3.89 -4.36
C SER A 102 12.46 -3.53 -3.00
N VAL A 103 11.59 -3.34 -2.02
CA VAL A 103 11.94 -2.94 -0.66
C VAL A 103 11.18 -3.78 0.34
N THR A 104 11.88 -4.24 1.36
CA THR A 104 11.28 -4.91 2.52
C THR A 104 11.73 -4.19 3.76
N VAL A 105 10.80 -3.80 4.61
CA VAL A 105 11.07 -3.11 5.86
C VAL A 105 10.38 -3.79 7.03
N ALA A 106 10.89 -3.61 8.24
CA ALA A 106 10.29 -4.17 9.44
C ALA A 106 9.26 -3.23 10.08
N SER A 107 9.24 -1.95 9.70
CA SER A 107 8.33 -0.96 10.26
C SER A 107 8.11 0.21 9.31
N LEU A 108 7.03 0.95 9.51
CA LEU A 108 6.80 2.20 8.78
C LEU A 108 7.86 3.25 9.09
N ALA A 109 8.37 3.26 10.33
CA ALA A 109 9.45 4.18 10.70
C ALA A 109 10.71 3.92 9.87
N GLN A 110 11.07 2.66 9.65
CA GLN A 110 12.20 2.28 8.79
C GLN A 110 11.98 2.74 7.36
N LEU A 111 10.76 2.60 6.82
CA LEU A 111 10.43 3.09 5.49
C LEU A 111 10.62 4.60 5.40
N CYS A 112 10.09 5.35 6.35
CA CYS A 112 10.21 6.81 6.37
C CYS A 112 11.67 7.26 6.44
N GLN A 113 12.48 6.58 7.23
CA GLN A 113 13.92 6.85 7.32
C GLN A 113 14.61 6.66 5.98
N GLY A 114 14.33 5.56 5.28
CA GLY A 114 14.88 5.30 3.96
C GLY A 114 14.45 6.34 2.92
N LEU A 115 13.20 6.76 2.95
CA LEU A 115 12.68 7.78 2.04
C LEU A 115 13.27 9.17 2.33
N ALA A 116 13.53 9.47 3.59
CA ALA A 116 14.15 10.74 3.97
C ALA A 116 15.61 10.84 3.52
N GLU A 117 16.32 9.71 3.48
CA GLU A 117 17.74 9.62 3.06
C GLU A 117 17.90 9.54 1.54
N GLY A 118 16.87 9.06 0.87
CA GLY A 118 16.86 8.83 -0.57
C GLY A 118 16.28 9.99 -1.33
#